data_6196a6cf3b861659b6e76fa28013152f
#
_entry.id   6196a6cf3b861659b6e76fa28013152f
#
_cell.length_a   1.000
_cell.length_b   1.000
_cell.length_c   1.000
_cell.angle_alpha   90.00
_cell.angle_beta   90.00
_cell.angle_gamma   90.00
#
_symmetry.space_group_name_H-M   'P 1'
#
loop_
_entity.id
_entity.type
_entity.pdbx_description
1 polymer ?
#
loop_
_entity_poly.entity_id
_entity_poly.type
_entity_poly.pdbx_seq_one_letter_code
_entity_poly.pdbx_strand_id
1 'polypeptide(L)' 'MNKQNQNIPIWEKLTLTVDEASEYSNIGICKINELAKQPNCPFVLYVGRKKLIKRKEFETYISNVLEL' A
#
# COMPACT_ATOMS: atom_id res chain seq x y z
N MET A 1 -14.72 -12.04 13.79
CA MET A 1 -14.74 -11.80 13.12
C MET A 1 -14.99 -11.36 12.23
N ASN A 2 -15.06 -11.06 12.10
CA ASN A 2 -15.45 -10.72 11.37
C ASN A 2 -15.22 -10.55 10.13
N LYS A 3 -15.40 -10.68 9.80
CA LYS A 3 -15.27 -11.06 8.51
C LYS A 3 -15.96 -10.28 7.56
N GLN A 4 -16.57 -9.33 7.95
CA GLN A 4 -17.37 -8.52 7.10
C GLN A 4 -16.56 -7.77 6.10
N ASN A 5 -15.28 -7.58 6.35
CA ASN A 5 -14.48 -6.80 5.43
C ASN A 5 -13.95 -7.59 4.28
N GLN A 6 -14.26 -8.85 4.21
CA GLN A 6 -13.65 -9.68 3.22
C GLN A 6 -14.12 -9.44 1.83
N ASN A 7 -15.26 -8.77 1.70
CA ASN A 7 -15.83 -8.56 0.38
C ASN A 7 -15.55 -7.21 -0.22
N ILE A 8 -14.72 -6.42 0.45
CA ILE A 8 -14.38 -5.12 -0.08
C ILE A 8 -13.25 -5.29 -1.08
N PRO A 9 -13.47 -4.92 -2.34
CA PRO A 9 -12.38 -5.01 -3.32
C PRO A 9 -11.20 -4.13 -2.92
N ILE A 10 -10.03 -4.55 -3.30
CA ILE A 10 -8.81 -3.82 -2.96
C ILE A 10 -8.89 -2.37 -3.46
N TRP A 11 -9.44 -2.16 -4.65
CA TRP A 11 -9.45 -0.82 -5.23
C TRP A 11 -10.43 0.12 -4.53
N GLU A 12 -11.22 -0.41 -3.60
CA GLU A 12 -12.15 0.40 -2.81
C GLU A 12 -11.69 0.61 -1.40
N LYS A 13 -10.60 -0.03 -1.00
CA LYS A 13 -10.10 0.12 0.36
C LYS A 13 -9.34 1.43 0.49
N LEU A 14 -9.48 2.04 1.65
CA LEU A 14 -8.74 3.26 1.94
C LEU A 14 -7.26 2.97 2.15
N THR A 15 -6.96 1.91 2.86
CA THR A 15 -5.59 1.47 3.09
C THR A 15 -5.45 0.00 2.71
N LEU A 16 -4.24 -0.38 2.36
CA LEU A 16 -3.92 -1.73 1.94
C LEU A 16 -2.82 -2.29 2.83
N THR A 17 -2.80 -3.60 3.02
CA THR A 17 -1.61 -4.24 3.55
C THR A 17 -0.54 -4.20 2.47
N VAL A 18 0.71 -4.49 2.86
CA VAL A 18 1.79 -4.53 1.86
C VAL A 18 1.52 -5.64 0.84
N ASP A 19 0.98 -6.77 1.29
CA ASP A 19 0.63 -7.86 0.38
C ASP A 19 -0.41 -7.42 -0.63
N GLU A 20 -1.44 -6.72 -0.17
CA GLU A 20 -2.48 -6.23 -1.05
C GLU A 20 -1.93 -5.20 -2.03
N ALA A 21 -1.07 -4.32 -1.55
CA ALA A 21 -0.47 -3.31 -2.40
C ALA A 21 0.38 -3.95 -3.49
N SER A 22 1.10 -5.00 -3.13
CA SER A 22 1.92 -5.72 -4.10
C SER A 22 1.05 -6.35 -5.17
N GLU A 23 -0.03 -6.99 -4.77
CA GLU A 23 -0.93 -7.64 -5.69
C GLU A 23 -1.61 -6.64 -6.61
N TYR A 24 -2.02 -5.53 -6.03
CA TYR A 24 -2.75 -4.49 -6.75
C TYR A 24 -1.84 -3.80 -7.78
N SER A 25 -0.60 -3.57 -7.42
CA SER A 25 0.32 -2.79 -8.24
C SER A 25 1.22 -3.64 -9.10
N ASN A 26 1.32 -4.93 -8.81
CA ASN A 26 2.26 -5.82 -9.46
C ASN A 26 3.71 -5.45 -9.17
N ILE A 27 3.95 -4.77 -8.05
CA ILE A 27 5.29 -4.44 -7.58
C ILE A 27 5.61 -5.38 -6.44
N GLY A 28 6.82 -5.92 -6.42
CA GLY A 28 7.20 -6.88 -5.40
C GLY A 28 7.14 -6.32 -3.98
N ILE A 29 6.85 -7.19 -3.02
CA ILE A 29 6.74 -6.80 -1.62
C ILE A 29 8.02 -6.16 -1.12
N CYS A 30 9.16 -6.70 -1.50
CA CYS A 30 10.44 -6.16 -1.06
C CYS A 30 10.65 -4.73 -1.53
N LYS A 31 10.26 -4.46 -2.77
CA LYS A 31 10.39 -3.10 -3.30
C LYS A 31 9.46 -2.14 -2.57
N ILE A 32 8.24 -2.57 -2.31
CA ILE A 32 7.30 -1.71 -1.60
C ILE A 32 7.81 -1.40 -0.19
N ASN A 33 8.34 -2.42 0.50
CA ASN A 33 8.90 -2.20 1.82
C ASN A 33 10.09 -1.26 1.78
N GLU A 34 10.91 -1.37 0.74
CA GLU A 34 12.05 -0.50 0.56
C GLU A 34 11.61 0.94 0.41
N LEU A 35 10.60 1.17 -0.42
CA LEU A 35 10.07 2.51 -0.63
C LEU A 35 9.44 3.05 0.65
N ALA A 36 8.76 2.21 1.39
CA ALA A 36 8.08 2.64 2.61
C ALA A 36 9.06 3.05 3.70
N LYS A 37 10.29 2.57 3.65
CA LYS A 37 11.29 2.92 4.65
C LYS A 37 11.92 4.27 4.41
N GLN A 38 11.73 4.85 3.25
CA GLN A 38 12.36 6.13 2.95
C GLN A 38 11.72 7.23 3.79
N PRO A 39 12.52 8.21 4.22
CA PRO A 39 11.94 9.33 4.94
C PRO A 39 10.97 10.07 4.05
N ASN A 40 9.91 10.55 4.64
CA ASN A 40 8.90 11.32 3.90
C ASN A 40 8.15 10.51 2.85
N CYS A 41 8.09 9.18 3.04
CA CYS A 41 7.29 8.37 2.15
C CYS A 41 5.83 8.80 2.23
N PRO A 42 5.22 9.19 1.11
CA PRO A 42 3.89 9.77 1.15
C PRO A 42 2.76 8.76 1.34
N PHE A 43 3.04 7.49 1.12
CA PHE A 43 1.95 6.52 1.10
C PHE A 43 1.97 5.51 2.23
N VAL A 44 2.89 5.62 3.18
CA VAL A 44 2.95 4.67 4.27
C VAL A 44 2.24 5.25 5.50
N LEU A 45 1.53 4.39 6.21
CA LEU A 45 0.83 4.76 7.42
C LEU A 45 1.08 3.70 8.47
N TYR A 46 1.49 4.10 9.65
CA TYR A 46 1.68 3.16 10.75
C TYR A 46 0.54 3.28 11.73
N VAL A 47 -0.11 2.15 12.00
CA VAL A 47 -1.19 2.10 12.99
C VAL A 47 -0.75 1.10 14.05
N GLY A 48 -0.23 1.62 15.16
CA GLY A 48 0.43 0.78 16.13
C GLY A 48 1.63 0.12 15.48
N ARG A 49 1.61 -1.19 15.44
CA ARG A 49 2.70 -1.95 14.81
C ARG A 49 2.41 -2.32 13.37
N LYS A 50 1.23 -1.98 12.88
CA LYS A 50 0.87 -2.30 11.53
C LYS A 50 1.39 -1.27 10.56
N LYS A 51 1.90 -1.75 9.45
CA LYS A 51 2.29 -0.89 8.34
C LYS A 51 1.23 -1.03 7.27
N LEU A 52 0.61 0.06 6.91
CA LEU A 52 -0.43 0.08 5.89
C LEU A 52 -0.01 1.03 4.76
N ILE A 53 -0.57 0.77 3.60
CA ILE A 53 -0.28 1.57 2.42
C ILE A 53 -1.53 2.40 2.10
N LYS A 54 -1.39 3.70 2.04
CA LYS A 54 -2.49 4.59 1.68
C LYS A 54 -2.71 4.45 0.18
N ARG A 55 -3.84 3.88 -0.21
CA ARG A 55 -4.04 3.47 -1.59
C ARG A 55 -3.93 4.62 -2.59
N LYS A 56 -4.61 5.72 -2.32
CA LYS A 56 -4.62 6.83 -3.27
C LYS A 56 -3.24 7.48 -3.40
N GLU A 57 -2.57 7.67 -2.29
CA GLU A 57 -1.22 8.24 -2.32
C GLU A 57 -0.23 7.31 -2.99
N PHE A 58 -0.42 6.01 -2.80
CA PHE A 58 0.40 5.02 -3.46
C PHE A 58 0.20 5.07 -4.97
N GLU A 59 -1.06 5.16 -5.40
CA GLU A 59 -1.37 5.28 -6.82
C GLU A 59 -0.74 6.52 -7.42
N THR A 60 -0.83 7.64 -6.71
CA THR A 60 -0.24 8.89 -7.18
C THR A 60 1.27 8.78 -7.30
N TYR A 61 1.90 8.17 -6.29
CA TYR A 61 3.34 8.01 -6.31
C TYR A 61 3.77 7.18 -7.51
N ILE A 62 3.10 6.05 -7.73
CA ILE A 62 3.45 5.17 -8.82
C ILE A 62 3.21 5.84 -10.17
N SER A 63 2.16 6.66 -10.27
CA SER A 63 1.86 7.35 -11.50
C SER A 63 2.94 8.32 -11.92
N ASN A 64 3.73 8.80 -10.96
CA ASN A 64 4.71 9.84 -11.22
C ASN A 64 6.12 9.33 -11.40
N VAL A 65 6.34 8.02 -11.34
CA VAL A 65 7.68 7.47 -11.52
C VAL A 65 7.72 6.65 -12.78
N LEU A 66 8.86 6.65 -13.44
CA LEU A 66 9.07 5.84 -14.62
C LEU A 66 9.79 4.56 -14.31
N GLU A 67 10.51 4.55 -13.20
CA GLU A 67 11.38 3.43 -12.91
C GLU A 67 11.58 3.31 -11.41
N LEU A 68 11.55 2.13 -10.90
CA LEU A 68 11.80 1.90 -9.49
C LEU A 68 13.11 1.04 -9.26
#